data_9faeb22ae096bfab7f97a83bce9b6e80
#
_entry.id   9faeb22ae096bfab7f97a83bce9b6e80
#
_cell.length_a   1.000
_cell.length_b   1.000
_cell.length_c   1.000
_cell.angle_alpha   90.00
_cell.angle_beta   90.00
_cell.angle_gamma   90.00
#
_symmetry.space_group_name_H-M   'P 1'
#
loop_
_entity.id
_entity.type
_entity.pdbx_description
1 polymer ?
#
loop_
_entity_poly.entity_id
_entity_poly.type
_entity_poly.pdbx_seq_one_letter_code
_entity_poly.pdbx_strand_id
1 'polypeptide(L)'
;MKSAVWSNGWTVSPHKSVNAVEFACQYHKNKDVWDAAFRFLAEHDLEALSIGNHVIREGKCWATVSEYIPKEVEKGNIESHLRFVDLQYVLWGNEKMGLASDVDVRQAYNSKKDVAFYTSSRIKHHSADAGSFFLFFPSDIHQPSVRGKGELVKSRKIVIKIEYVD
;
A
#
# COMPACT_ATOMS: atom_id res chain seq x y z
N MET A 1 -21.76 -7.03 9.33
CA MET A 1 -21.77 -6.00 8.27
C MET A 1 -21.69 -6.71 6.92
N LYS A 2 -22.58 -6.41 5.97
CA LYS A 2 -22.42 -6.94 4.61
C LYS A 2 -21.14 -6.33 4.04
N SER A 3 -20.21 -7.17 3.59
CA SER A 3 -19.00 -6.70 2.89
C SER A 3 -19.45 -5.83 1.72
N ALA A 4 -18.76 -4.73 1.50
CA ALA A 4 -19.03 -3.89 0.33
C ALA A 4 -18.78 -4.73 -0.94
N VAL A 5 -19.58 -4.52 -1.98
CA VAL A 5 -19.50 -5.31 -3.23
C VAL A 5 -18.07 -5.31 -3.83
N TRP A 6 -17.36 -4.19 -3.71
CA TRP A 6 -15.99 -4.04 -4.22
C TRP A 6 -14.97 -4.93 -3.50
N SER A 7 -15.20 -5.31 -2.24
CA SER A 7 -14.21 -6.07 -1.45
C SER A 7 -14.14 -7.56 -1.81
N ASN A 8 -15.03 -8.05 -2.65
CA ASN A 8 -15.10 -9.46 -3.07
C ASN A 8 -15.05 -10.47 -1.91
N GLY A 9 -15.62 -10.09 -0.76
CA GLY A 9 -15.65 -10.91 0.45
C GLY A 9 -14.54 -10.66 1.46
N TRP A 10 -13.51 -9.86 1.10
CA TRP A 10 -12.51 -9.45 2.07
C TRP A 10 -13.10 -8.49 3.10
N THR A 11 -12.83 -8.74 4.38
CA THR A 11 -13.53 -8.06 5.49
C THR A 11 -12.78 -6.85 6.04
N VAL A 12 -11.52 -6.64 5.62
CA VAL A 12 -10.71 -5.50 6.07
C VAL A 12 -11.19 -4.22 5.38
N SER A 13 -11.29 -3.15 6.15
CA SER A 13 -11.75 -1.85 5.65
C SER A 13 -10.57 -0.95 5.24
N PRO A 14 -10.78 -0.01 4.30
CA PRO A 14 -9.76 0.99 4.01
C PRO A 14 -9.54 1.90 5.22
N HIS A 15 -8.30 2.29 5.45
CA HIS A 15 -7.98 3.29 6.47
C HIS A 15 -8.62 4.64 6.10
N LYS A 16 -8.99 5.43 7.13
CA LYS A 16 -9.66 6.75 6.95
C LYS A 16 -8.86 7.78 6.16
N SER A 17 -7.54 7.57 5.96
CA SER A 17 -6.70 8.44 5.13
C SER A 17 -6.79 8.15 3.63
N VAL A 18 -7.42 7.05 3.24
CA VAL A 18 -7.59 6.69 1.83
C VAL A 18 -8.49 7.69 1.14
N ASN A 19 -8.08 8.17 -0.05
CA ASN A 19 -8.91 9.01 -0.90
C ASN A 19 -10.04 8.16 -1.49
N ALA A 20 -11.22 8.21 -0.86
CA ALA A 20 -12.38 7.41 -1.26
C ALA A 20 -12.92 7.76 -2.65
N VAL A 21 -12.78 9.01 -3.09
CA VAL A 21 -13.22 9.45 -4.42
C VAL A 21 -12.32 8.86 -5.48
N GLU A 22 -11.01 8.94 -5.30
CA GLU A 22 -10.03 8.35 -6.22
C GLU A 22 -10.15 6.83 -6.24
N PHE A 23 -10.37 6.20 -5.09
CA PHE A 23 -10.61 4.76 -5.03
C PHE A 23 -11.84 4.35 -5.85
N ALA A 24 -12.96 5.04 -5.69
CA ALA A 24 -14.15 4.75 -6.46
C ALA A 24 -13.92 4.95 -7.96
N CYS A 25 -13.24 6.02 -8.35
CA CYS A 25 -12.91 6.32 -9.74
C CYS A 25 -12.06 5.19 -10.36
N GLN A 26 -10.96 4.83 -9.71
CA GLN A 26 -10.05 3.78 -10.20
C GLN A 26 -10.71 2.39 -10.22
N TYR A 27 -11.50 2.07 -9.20
CA TYR A 27 -12.26 0.83 -9.17
C TYR A 27 -13.20 0.72 -10.38
N HIS A 28 -13.92 1.79 -10.74
CA HIS A 28 -14.81 1.79 -11.92
C HIS A 28 -14.06 1.73 -13.24
N LYS A 29 -12.92 2.41 -13.36
CA LYS A 29 -12.10 2.41 -14.58
C LYS A 29 -11.47 1.05 -14.87
N ASN A 30 -11.08 0.30 -13.83
CA ASN A 30 -10.31 -0.95 -13.95
C ASN A 30 -10.85 -2.06 -13.06
N LYS A 31 -12.19 -2.21 -13.08
CA LYS A 31 -12.94 -3.07 -12.16
C LYS A 31 -12.41 -4.50 -12.09
N ASP A 32 -12.09 -5.11 -13.23
CA ASP A 32 -11.66 -6.50 -13.29
C ASP A 32 -10.32 -6.74 -12.57
N VAL A 33 -9.42 -5.77 -12.63
CA VAL A 33 -8.12 -5.84 -11.94
C VAL A 33 -8.29 -5.61 -10.44
N TRP A 34 -9.11 -4.64 -10.05
CA TRP A 34 -9.44 -4.39 -8.64
C TRP A 34 -10.16 -5.58 -7.99
N ASP A 35 -11.15 -6.15 -8.68
CA ASP A 35 -11.84 -7.35 -8.20
C ASP A 35 -10.88 -8.52 -8.02
N ALA A 36 -9.93 -8.70 -8.94
CA ALA A 36 -8.92 -9.75 -8.83
C ALA A 36 -8.00 -9.53 -7.62
N ALA A 37 -7.60 -8.28 -7.34
CA ALA A 37 -6.80 -7.94 -6.15
C ALA A 37 -7.54 -8.25 -4.85
N PHE A 38 -8.78 -7.81 -4.72
CA PHE A 38 -9.57 -8.08 -3.52
C PHE A 38 -9.95 -9.55 -3.36
N ARG A 39 -10.22 -10.25 -4.46
CA ARG A 39 -10.46 -11.69 -4.42
C ARG A 39 -9.22 -12.45 -3.96
N PHE A 40 -8.04 -12.07 -4.43
CA PHE A 40 -6.78 -12.64 -3.95
C PHE A 40 -6.67 -12.51 -2.42
N LEU A 41 -6.96 -11.32 -1.87
CA LEU A 41 -6.91 -11.10 -0.41
C LEU A 41 -7.98 -11.88 0.35
N ALA A 42 -9.16 -12.11 -0.25
CA ALA A 42 -10.27 -12.81 0.37
C ALA A 42 -10.12 -14.33 0.37
N GLU A 43 -9.49 -14.90 -0.66
CA GLU A 43 -9.46 -16.35 -0.91
C GLU A 43 -8.19 -17.04 -0.42
N HIS A 44 -7.11 -16.28 -0.12
CA HIS A 44 -5.85 -16.85 0.35
C HIS A 44 -5.71 -16.75 1.86
N ASP A 45 -5.06 -17.76 2.45
CA ASP A 45 -4.50 -17.63 3.80
C ASP A 45 -3.25 -16.75 3.73
N LEU A 46 -3.41 -15.48 4.08
CA LEU A 46 -2.36 -14.47 3.94
C LEU A 46 -1.16 -14.73 4.85
N GLU A 47 -1.37 -15.44 5.97
CA GLU A 47 -0.28 -15.88 6.87
C GLU A 47 0.57 -16.97 6.24
N ALA A 48 -0.04 -17.84 5.44
CA ALA A 48 0.62 -18.99 4.81
C ALA A 48 1.29 -18.65 3.47
N LEU A 49 1.03 -17.46 2.90
CA LEU A 49 1.67 -17.07 1.64
C LEU A 49 3.19 -17.02 1.77
N SER A 50 3.90 -17.56 0.78
CA SER A 50 5.36 -17.46 0.72
C SER A 50 5.81 -15.99 0.56
N ILE A 51 6.96 -15.66 1.16
CA ILE A 51 7.62 -14.37 0.93
C ILE A 51 8.01 -14.26 -0.55
N GLY A 52 7.80 -13.10 -1.15
CA GLY A 52 8.07 -12.81 -2.55
C GLY A 52 6.85 -12.38 -3.33
N ASN A 53 6.96 -12.44 -4.65
CA ASN A 53 5.94 -11.94 -5.58
C ASN A 53 4.95 -13.04 -5.98
N HIS A 54 3.67 -12.65 -6.03
CA HIS A 54 2.56 -13.48 -6.48
C HIS A 54 1.80 -12.73 -7.59
N VAL A 55 1.84 -13.24 -8.80
CA VAL A 55 1.14 -12.64 -9.93
C VAL A 55 -0.37 -12.85 -9.78
N ILE A 56 -1.15 -11.78 -9.88
CA ILE A 56 -2.62 -11.80 -9.83
C ILE A 56 -3.20 -11.60 -11.24
N ARG A 57 -2.69 -10.59 -11.95
CA ARG A 57 -2.96 -10.33 -13.37
C ARG A 57 -1.64 -9.92 -14.03
N GLU A 58 -1.21 -10.65 -15.01
CA GLU A 58 0.08 -10.43 -15.69
C GLU A 58 0.23 -8.96 -16.14
N GLY A 59 1.32 -8.32 -15.69
CA GLY A 59 1.66 -6.93 -16.00
C GLY A 59 0.75 -5.85 -15.39
N LYS A 60 -0.34 -6.22 -14.71
CA LYS A 60 -1.36 -5.29 -14.21
C LYS A 60 -1.58 -5.33 -12.70
N CYS A 61 -1.35 -6.48 -12.09
CA CYS A 61 -1.58 -6.64 -10.66
C CYS A 61 -0.75 -7.79 -10.08
N TRP A 62 -0.02 -7.53 -9.01
CA TRP A 62 0.71 -8.56 -8.27
C TRP A 62 0.82 -8.19 -6.80
N ALA A 63 0.92 -9.20 -5.95
CA ALA A 63 1.17 -9.05 -4.52
C ALA A 63 2.64 -9.35 -4.20
N THR A 64 3.23 -8.54 -3.32
CA THR A 64 4.53 -8.81 -2.71
C THR A 64 4.33 -9.03 -1.22
N VAL A 65 4.71 -10.22 -0.74
CA VAL A 65 4.71 -10.55 0.69
C VAL A 65 6.11 -10.36 1.23
N SER A 66 6.25 -9.62 2.31
CA SER A 66 7.55 -9.37 2.94
C SER A 66 7.48 -9.40 4.47
N GLU A 67 8.59 -9.81 5.08
CA GLU A 67 8.84 -9.70 6.51
C GLU A 67 10.13 -8.91 6.71
N TYR A 68 10.07 -7.92 7.59
CA TYR A 68 11.18 -6.99 7.80
C TYR A 68 11.06 -6.29 9.15
N ILE A 69 12.13 -5.64 9.54
CA ILE A 69 12.13 -4.71 10.67
C ILE A 69 11.85 -3.30 10.13
N PRO A 70 10.76 -2.63 10.58
CA PRO A 70 10.46 -1.26 10.17
C PRO A 70 11.60 -0.31 10.52
N LYS A 71 11.76 0.73 9.71
CA LYS A 71 12.86 1.70 9.83
C LYS A 71 12.48 2.87 10.71
N GLU A 72 13.47 3.50 11.33
CA GLU A 72 13.28 4.82 11.91
C GLU A 72 12.84 5.83 10.84
N VAL A 73 12.09 6.85 11.23
CA VAL A 73 11.52 7.86 10.31
C VAL A 73 12.59 8.45 9.39
N GLU A 74 13.76 8.78 9.94
CA GLU A 74 14.86 9.44 9.23
C GLU A 74 15.52 8.54 8.19
N LYS A 75 15.33 7.23 8.30
CA LYS A 75 15.88 6.21 7.38
C LYS A 75 14.87 5.70 6.37
N GLY A 76 13.60 6.04 6.54
CA GLY A 76 12.50 5.63 5.64
C GLY A 76 12.51 6.44 4.34
N ASN A 77 12.29 5.78 3.22
CA ASN A 77 12.09 6.48 1.96
C ASN A 77 10.71 7.15 1.91
N ILE A 78 10.69 8.34 1.33
CA ILE A 78 9.46 9.06 0.97
C ILE A 78 9.36 8.94 -0.54
N GLU A 79 8.28 8.35 -1.04
CA GLU A 79 8.18 7.91 -2.43
C GLU A 79 6.80 8.13 -3.04
N SER A 80 6.75 8.15 -4.37
CA SER A 80 5.52 8.08 -5.15
C SER A 80 5.70 7.18 -6.37
N HIS A 81 4.59 6.73 -6.92
CA HIS A 81 4.52 5.91 -8.13
C HIS A 81 3.64 6.62 -9.16
N LEU A 82 3.75 6.29 -10.44
CA LEU A 82 2.88 6.87 -11.49
C LEU A 82 1.98 5.82 -12.16
N ARG A 83 2.48 4.60 -12.35
CA ARG A 83 1.77 3.56 -13.12
C ARG A 83 0.91 2.63 -12.26
N PHE A 84 1.16 2.58 -10.96
CA PHE A 84 0.47 1.65 -10.08
C PHE A 84 0.02 2.34 -8.79
N VAL A 85 -1.11 1.87 -8.29
CA VAL A 85 -1.59 2.14 -6.94
C VAL A 85 -0.98 1.10 -6.01
N ASP A 86 -0.53 1.53 -4.83
CA ASP A 86 -0.12 0.62 -3.76
C ASP A 86 -1.31 0.35 -2.83
N LEU A 87 -1.76 -0.90 -2.76
CA LEU A 87 -2.54 -1.37 -1.63
C LEU A 87 -1.57 -1.98 -0.62
N GLN A 88 -1.49 -1.43 0.58
CA GLN A 88 -0.59 -1.91 1.64
C GLN A 88 -1.38 -2.39 2.85
N TYR A 89 -1.14 -3.63 3.26
CA TYR A 89 -1.80 -4.28 4.39
C TYR A 89 -0.78 -4.94 5.31
N VAL A 90 -0.74 -4.47 6.56
CA VAL A 90 0.12 -5.03 7.61
C VAL A 90 -0.65 -6.12 8.34
N LEU A 91 -0.23 -7.38 8.17
CA LEU A 91 -0.86 -8.52 8.84
C LEU A 91 -0.55 -8.51 10.34
N TRP A 92 0.70 -8.26 10.68
CA TRP A 92 1.17 -8.13 12.05
C TRP A 92 2.48 -7.33 12.09
N GLY A 93 2.80 -6.81 13.26
CA GLY A 93 3.96 -5.97 13.50
C GLY A 93 3.59 -4.66 14.17
N ASN A 94 4.51 -3.70 14.12
CA ASN A 94 4.35 -2.38 14.72
C ASN A 94 4.94 -1.33 13.79
N GLU A 95 4.15 -0.87 12.84
CA GLU A 95 4.60 0.15 11.88
C GLU A 95 3.58 1.28 11.68
N LYS A 96 4.07 2.32 11.05
CA LYS A 96 3.28 3.49 10.61
C LYS A 96 3.45 3.70 9.12
N MET A 97 2.42 4.29 8.50
CA MET A 97 2.40 4.81 7.15
C MET A 97 2.35 6.33 7.20
N GLY A 98 3.25 6.99 6.49
CA GLY A 98 3.29 8.44 6.39
C GLY A 98 2.70 8.96 5.08
N LEU A 99 1.98 10.09 5.15
CA LEU A 99 1.60 10.91 4.00
C LEU A 99 2.35 12.24 4.10
N ALA A 100 3.15 12.54 3.07
CA ALA A 100 4.02 13.69 3.04
C ALA A 100 3.39 14.86 2.28
N SER A 101 3.65 16.06 2.79
CA SER A 101 3.39 17.33 2.12
C SER A 101 4.64 18.21 2.24
N ASP A 102 4.67 19.34 1.55
CA ASP A 102 5.85 20.23 1.54
C ASP A 102 7.12 19.43 1.16
N VAL A 103 7.12 18.89 -0.05
CA VAL A 103 8.15 17.97 -0.53
C VAL A 103 9.09 18.63 -1.54
N ASP A 104 10.36 18.18 -1.50
CA ASP A 104 11.35 18.46 -2.54
C ASP A 104 11.77 17.14 -3.19
N VAL A 105 12.01 17.15 -4.50
CA VAL A 105 12.47 15.97 -5.23
C VAL A 105 13.92 15.68 -4.84
N ARG A 106 14.16 14.52 -4.23
CA ARG A 106 15.49 13.99 -3.95
C ARG A 106 16.03 13.20 -5.13
N GLN A 107 15.17 12.39 -5.76
CA GLN A 107 15.50 11.60 -6.94
C GLN A 107 14.29 11.62 -7.88
N ALA A 108 14.53 12.10 -9.11
CA ALA A 108 13.51 12.18 -10.15
C ALA A 108 12.93 10.79 -10.49
N TYR A 109 11.74 10.80 -11.02
CA TYR A 109 11.01 9.58 -11.39
C TYR A 109 11.82 8.67 -12.30
N ASN A 110 11.91 7.42 -11.91
CA ASN A 110 12.53 6.34 -12.67
C ASN A 110 11.44 5.44 -13.26
N SER A 111 11.24 5.50 -14.58
CA SER A 111 10.18 4.75 -15.25
C SER A 111 10.36 3.22 -15.22
N LYS A 112 11.59 2.73 -15.11
CA LYS A 112 11.87 1.28 -15.00
C LYS A 112 11.42 0.71 -13.65
N LYS A 113 11.57 1.52 -12.59
CA LYS A 113 11.22 1.13 -11.21
C LYS A 113 9.86 1.66 -10.77
N ASP A 114 9.23 2.52 -11.56
CA ASP A 114 7.99 3.23 -11.22
C ASP A 114 8.07 3.94 -9.88
N VAL A 115 9.13 4.71 -9.63
CA VAL A 115 9.31 5.39 -8.35
C VAL A 115 10.05 6.72 -8.50
N ALA A 116 9.63 7.71 -7.72
CA ALA A 116 10.37 8.92 -7.41
C ALA A 116 10.58 9.01 -5.90
N PHE A 117 11.67 9.64 -5.46
CA PHE A 117 11.97 9.84 -4.05
C PHE A 117 12.02 11.31 -3.68
N TYR A 118 11.62 11.59 -2.45
CA TYR A 118 11.46 12.94 -1.92
C TYR A 118 12.12 13.13 -0.56
N THR A 119 12.31 14.38 -0.21
CA THR A 119 12.44 14.85 1.18
C THR A 119 11.18 15.61 1.55
N SER A 120 10.83 15.67 2.82
CA SER A 120 9.66 16.40 3.28
C SER A 120 9.90 16.99 4.66
N SER A 121 9.43 18.21 4.86
CA SER A 121 9.39 18.86 6.17
C SER A 121 8.12 18.53 6.98
N ARG A 122 7.12 17.91 6.32
CA ARG A 122 5.83 17.60 6.94
C ARG A 122 5.31 16.23 6.51
N ILE A 123 5.29 15.29 7.45
CA ILE A 123 4.75 13.95 7.23
C ILE A 123 3.73 13.63 8.32
N LYS A 124 2.52 13.27 7.92
CA LYS A 124 1.49 12.78 8.84
C LYS A 124 1.52 11.27 8.88
N HIS A 125 1.89 10.70 10.03
CA HIS A 125 1.96 9.28 10.24
C HIS A 125 0.67 8.71 10.83
N HIS A 126 0.27 7.55 10.34
CA HIS A 126 -0.87 6.76 10.81
C HIS A 126 -0.38 5.37 11.22
N SER A 127 -0.87 4.86 12.35
CA SER A 127 -0.60 3.47 12.75
C SER A 127 -1.19 2.52 11.72
N ALA A 128 -0.42 1.51 11.34
CA ALA A 128 -0.82 0.45 10.41
C ALA A 128 -0.90 -0.87 11.17
N ASP A 129 -2.09 -1.46 11.18
CA ASP A 129 -2.39 -2.74 11.81
C ASP A 129 -3.34 -3.55 10.94
N ALA A 130 -3.66 -4.77 11.37
CA ALA A 130 -4.53 -5.68 10.63
C ALA A 130 -5.99 -5.22 10.52
N GLY A 131 -6.39 -4.12 11.18
CA GLY A 131 -7.76 -3.59 11.15
C GLY A 131 -8.09 -2.80 9.90
N SER A 132 -7.08 -2.34 9.16
CA SER A 132 -7.30 -1.54 7.94
C SER A 132 -6.16 -1.69 6.93
N PHE A 133 -6.47 -1.44 5.66
CA PHE A 133 -5.48 -1.33 4.59
C PHE A 133 -5.34 0.11 4.10
N PHE A 134 -4.20 0.42 3.51
CA PHE A 134 -3.92 1.71 2.91
C PHE A 134 -3.95 1.60 1.38
N LEU A 135 -4.36 2.69 0.72
CA LEU A 135 -4.18 2.89 -0.70
C LEU A 135 -3.38 4.17 -0.91
N PHE A 136 -2.32 4.06 -1.71
CA PHE A 136 -1.52 5.19 -2.15
C PHE A 136 -1.63 5.31 -3.67
N PHE A 137 -2.28 6.38 -4.11
CA PHE A 137 -2.45 6.71 -5.51
C PHE A 137 -1.24 7.52 -6.02
N PRO A 138 -1.07 7.72 -7.34
CA PRO A 138 0.05 8.52 -7.87
C PRO A 138 0.21 9.92 -7.26
N SER A 139 -0.88 10.54 -6.82
CA SER A 139 -0.85 11.83 -6.12
C SER A 139 -0.38 11.74 -4.66
N ASP A 140 -0.33 10.54 -4.08
CA ASP A 140 0.03 10.35 -2.69
C ASP A 140 1.55 10.13 -2.55
N ILE A 141 2.24 11.12 -2.01
CA ILE A 141 3.64 10.97 -1.63
C ILE A 141 3.66 10.37 -0.23
N HIS A 142 4.21 9.17 -0.09
CA HIS A 142 4.06 8.37 1.12
C HIS A 142 5.38 7.81 1.65
N GLN A 143 5.39 7.52 2.93
CA GLN A 143 6.52 6.91 3.64
C GLN A 143 6.06 5.62 4.30
N PRO A 144 6.27 4.46 3.68
CA PRO A 144 5.89 3.17 4.24
C PRO A 144 6.97 2.63 5.18
N SER A 145 6.65 1.56 5.89
CA SER A 145 7.60 0.75 6.66
C SER A 145 8.32 1.54 7.77
N VAL A 146 7.63 2.53 8.36
CA VAL A 146 8.16 3.32 9.47
C VAL A 146 7.85 2.63 10.79
N ARG A 147 8.83 2.58 11.69
CA ARG A 147 8.68 2.03 13.03
C ARG A 147 7.52 2.69 13.79
N GLY A 148 6.69 1.87 14.40
CA GLY A 148 5.65 2.30 15.35
C GLY A 148 6.24 2.69 16.72
N LYS A 149 5.37 3.00 17.67
CA LYS A 149 5.77 3.27 19.05
C LYS A 149 6.05 1.96 19.78
N GLY A 150 6.96 1.99 20.76
CA GLY A 150 7.26 0.84 21.60
C GLY A 150 8.41 0.00 21.09
N GLU A 151 8.35 -1.31 21.29
CA GLU A 151 9.41 -2.23 20.93
C GLU A 151 9.61 -2.34 19.42
N LEU A 152 10.86 -2.54 19.02
CA LEU A 152 11.22 -2.85 17.64
C LEU A 152 10.89 -4.30 17.34
N VAL A 153 9.85 -4.54 16.59
CA VAL A 153 9.39 -5.88 16.22
C VAL A 153 9.33 -6.05 14.72
N LYS A 154 9.48 -7.28 14.26
CA LYS A 154 9.31 -7.64 12.85
C LYS A 154 7.87 -7.40 12.43
N SER A 155 7.68 -6.92 11.21
CA SER A 155 6.38 -6.78 10.56
C SER A 155 6.26 -7.74 9.38
N ARG A 156 5.05 -8.23 9.13
CA ARG A 156 4.66 -8.92 7.90
C ARG A 156 3.66 -8.07 7.15
N LYS A 157 3.93 -7.80 5.88
CA LYS A 157 3.12 -6.93 5.04
C LYS A 157 2.89 -7.54 3.66
N ILE A 158 1.72 -7.27 3.12
CA ILE A 158 1.39 -7.49 1.72
C ILE A 158 1.24 -6.13 1.06
N VAL A 159 1.95 -5.93 -0.04
CA VAL A 159 1.77 -4.80 -0.95
C VAL A 159 1.24 -5.32 -2.27
N ILE A 160 0.07 -4.87 -2.68
CA ILE A 160 -0.47 -5.18 -4.00
C ILE A 160 -0.31 -3.96 -4.90
N LYS A 161 0.42 -4.15 -5.99
CA LYS A 161 0.49 -3.18 -7.08
C LYS A 161 -0.71 -3.39 -7.99
N ILE A 162 -1.49 -2.33 -8.21
CA ILE A 162 -2.69 -2.33 -9.05
C ILE A 162 -2.53 -1.27 -10.13
N GLU A 163 -2.66 -1.66 -11.40
CA GLU A 163 -2.54 -0.73 -12.53
C GLU A 163 -3.43 0.49 -12.33
N TYR A 164 -2.82 1.68 -12.40
CA TYR A 164 -3.52 2.96 -12.40
C TYR A 164 -3.95 3.31 -13.83
N VAL A 165 -5.17 3.76 -14.00
CA VAL A 165 -5.75 4.14 -15.30
C VAL A 165 -6.10 5.63 -15.29
N ASP A 166 -5.52 6.38 -16.24
CA ASP A 166 -5.76 7.82 -16.44
C ASP A 166 -7.21 8.13 -16.87
#